data_31d42c16fc1c931dda120a0aa7817063
#
_entry.id   31d42c16fc1c931dda120a0aa7817063
#
_cell.length_a   1.000
_cell.length_b   1.000
_cell.length_c   1.000
_cell.angle_alpha   90.00
_cell.angle_beta   90.00
_cell.angle_gamma   90.00
#
_symmetry.space_group_name_H-M   'P 1'
#
loop_
_entity.id
_entity.type
_entity.pdbx_description
1 polymer ?
#
loop_
_entity_poly.entity_id
_entity_poly.type
_entity_poly.pdbx_seq_one_letter_code
_entity_poly.pdbx_strand_id
1 'polypeptide(L)'
;MLRSFPLFIGLRYSLAQKNSLLLSFVSLISVLGVTLGVLILIVALAVINGSIETLRKEALKSTPHVTIAGPGLQANWRELRDLALRSEGVIAAAPFIEAEASITHQGEAAFIAVRGIDTALESSVSEPGSATFVDLLASLGESETGVILGAGLAGQLGVRSSTQVSLLSLGKLLRRRLDEGQGAEVIGFADFGLYSNHNTALMSLTAAERLFANDPGVDIRLRLRVSDINRAGDIAAQVFSDYSELEITPWNEVQASL
;
A
#
# COMPACT_ATOMS: atom_id res chain seq x y z
N MET A 1 1.51 -38.21 -31.65
CA MET A 1 2.87 -38.66 -32.10
C MET A 1 3.39 -37.93 -33.35
N LEU A 2 3.17 -36.64 -33.53
CA LEU A 2 3.59 -35.89 -34.76
C LEU A 2 4.61 -34.75 -34.47
N ARG A 3 5.22 -34.72 -33.26
CA ARG A 3 6.05 -33.60 -32.84
C ARG A 3 7.56 -33.72 -33.17
N SER A 4 8.02 -34.85 -33.62
CA SER A 4 9.48 -35.10 -33.84
C SER A 4 9.94 -34.98 -35.30
N PHE A 5 9.00 -34.98 -36.27
CA PHE A 5 9.35 -35.03 -37.68
C PHE A 5 10.05 -33.75 -38.21
N PRO A 6 9.54 -32.52 -37.91
CA PRO A 6 10.24 -31.31 -38.33
C PRO A 6 11.61 -31.15 -37.64
N LEU A 7 11.71 -31.52 -36.38
CA LEU A 7 12.94 -31.46 -35.60
C LEU A 7 13.99 -32.45 -36.11
N PHE A 8 13.56 -33.66 -36.47
CA PHE A 8 14.42 -34.68 -37.06
C PHE A 8 14.92 -34.27 -38.44
N ILE A 9 14.07 -33.68 -39.28
CA ILE A 9 14.50 -33.19 -40.59
C ILE A 9 15.46 -31.99 -40.43
N GLY A 10 15.18 -31.04 -39.54
CA GLY A 10 16.05 -29.90 -39.27
C GLY A 10 17.43 -30.33 -38.77
N LEU A 11 17.48 -31.27 -37.84
CA LEU A 11 18.73 -31.80 -37.31
C LEU A 11 19.53 -32.55 -38.40
N ARG A 12 18.85 -33.37 -39.22
CA ARG A 12 19.48 -34.13 -40.31
C ARG A 12 20.06 -33.21 -41.40
N TYR A 13 19.35 -32.13 -41.76
CA TYR A 13 19.86 -31.16 -42.75
C TYR A 13 21.03 -30.34 -42.18
N SER A 14 20.96 -29.94 -40.94
CA SER A 14 22.04 -29.24 -40.25
C SER A 14 23.33 -30.06 -40.10
N LEU A 15 23.20 -31.38 -39.93
CA LEU A 15 24.33 -32.31 -39.75
C LEU A 15 24.83 -32.96 -41.06
N ALA A 16 24.07 -32.91 -42.18
CA ALA A 16 24.36 -33.67 -43.41
C ALA A 16 25.35 -32.99 -44.35
N GLN A 17 25.73 -31.75 -44.10
CA GLN A 17 26.67 -31.01 -44.97
C GLN A 17 28.11 -31.29 -44.56
N LYS A 18 28.66 -32.43 -45.03
CA LYS A 18 29.98 -32.96 -44.67
C LYS A 18 31.19 -32.25 -45.31
N ASN A 19 31.02 -31.21 -46.13
CA ASN A 19 32.12 -30.71 -46.96
C ASN A 19 32.56 -29.25 -46.78
N SER A 20 32.04 -28.52 -45.76
CA SER A 20 32.66 -27.24 -45.42
C SER A 20 32.55 -26.95 -43.90
N LEU A 21 33.65 -27.11 -43.23
CA LEU A 21 33.81 -26.74 -41.81
C LEU A 21 33.36 -25.30 -41.54
N LEU A 22 33.60 -24.39 -42.50
CA LEU A 22 33.16 -22.98 -42.42
C LEU A 22 31.66 -22.80 -42.39
N LEU A 23 30.90 -23.51 -43.25
CA LEU A 23 29.43 -23.41 -43.27
C LEU A 23 28.81 -23.99 -42.00
N SER A 24 29.35 -25.10 -41.49
CA SER A 24 28.90 -25.69 -40.22
C SER A 24 29.18 -24.78 -39.03
N PHE A 25 30.33 -24.10 -39.01
CA PHE A 25 30.70 -23.14 -37.97
C PHE A 25 29.79 -21.88 -37.96
N VAL A 26 29.52 -21.31 -39.15
CA VAL A 26 28.62 -20.17 -39.28
C VAL A 26 27.18 -20.53 -38.84
N SER A 27 26.71 -21.70 -39.24
CA SER A 27 25.38 -22.20 -38.81
C SER A 27 25.30 -22.38 -37.30
N LEU A 28 26.34 -22.95 -36.68
CA LEU A 28 26.39 -23.13 -35.21
C LEU A 28 26.39 -21.81 -34.49
N ILE A 29 27.19 -20.81 -34.92
CA ILE A 29 27.21 -19.48 -34.34
C ILE A 29 25.84 -18.81 -34.47
N SER A 30 25.19 -18.92 -35.65
CA SER A 30 23.87 -18.35 -35.88
C SER A 30 22.81 -18.94 -34.92
N VAL A 31 22.80 -20.26 -34.76
CA VAL A 31 21.87 -20.94 -33.83
C VAL A 31 22.15 -20.53 -32.40
N LEU A 32 23.42 -20.51 -31.99
CA LEU A 32 23.82 -20.07 -30.65
C LEU A 32 23.42 -18.60 -30.39
N GLY A 33 23.66 -17.72 -31.38
CA GLY A 33 23.30 -16.31 -31.27
C GLY A 33 21.79 -16.09 -31.08
N VAL A 34 20.99 -16.76 -31.92
CA VAL A 34 19.50 -16.67 -31.79
C VAL A 34 19.04 -17.29 -30.46
N THR A 35 19.59 -18.46 -30.09
CA THR A 35 19.21 -19.10 -28.80
C THR A 35 19.55 -18.22 -27.62
N LEU A 36 20.74 -17.63 -27.59
CA LEU A 36 21.16 -16.72 -26.53
C LEU A 36 20.32 -15.45 -26.51
N GLY A 37 19.99 -14.88 -27.67
CA GLY A 37 19.13 -13.71 -27.78
C GLY A 37 17.74 -13.96 -27.22
N VAL A 38 17.11 -15.08 -27.57
CA VAL A 38 15.81 -15.50 -27.05
C VAL A 38 15.88 -15.77 -25.54
N LEU A 39 16.94 -16.43 -25.07
CA LEU A 39 17.14 -16.69 -23.64
C LEU A 39 17.20 -15.38 -22.85
N ILE A 40 18.01 -14.42 -23.30
CA ILE A 40 18.15 -13.11 -22.65
C ILE A 40 16.80 -12.38 -22.63
N LEU A 41 16.04 -12.43 -23.72
CA LEU A 41 14.72 -11.80 -23.79
C LEU A 41 13.75 -12.43 -22.78
N ILE A 42 13.71 -13.76 -22.70
CA ILE A 42 12.84 -14.46 -21.73
C ILE A 42 13.22 -14.10 -20.29
N VAL A 43 14.51 -14.10 -19.97
CA VAL A 43 14.99 -13.73 -18.63
C VAL A 43 14.66 -12.28 -18.31
N ALA A 44 14.88 -11.35 -19.25
CA ALA A 44 14.55 -9.94 -19.07
C ALA A 44 13.04 -9.73 -18.79
N LEU A 45 12.18 -10.37 -19.58
CA LEU A 45 10.73 -10.30 -19.38
C LEU A 45 10.32 -10.92 -18.03
N ALA A 46 10.91 -12.04 -17.63
CA ALA A 46 10.62 -12.67 -16.35
C ALA A 46 11.01 -11.77 -15.16
N VAL A 47 12.19 -11.12 -15.24
CA VAL A 47 12.64 -10.18 -14.21
C VAL A 47 11.74 -8.96 -14.15
N ILE A 48 11.37 -8.37 -15.28
CA ILE A 48 10.47 -7.20 -15.33
C ILE A 48 9.11 -7.55 -14.73
N ASN A 49 8.50 -8.65 -15.15
CA ASN A 49 7.20 -9.06 -14.63
C ASN A 49 7.25 -9.38 -13.12
N GLY A 50 8.30 -10.04 -12.67
CA GLY A 50 8.50 -10.31 -11.24
C GLY A 50 8.70 -9.03 -10.41
N SER A 51 9.42 -8.06 -10.94
CA SER A 51 9.64 -6.77 -10.30
C SER A 51 8.35 -5.95 -10.20
N ILE A 52 7.56 -5.90 -11.28
CA ILE A 52 6.26 -5.20 -11.29
C ILE A 52 5.31 -5.82 -10.24
N GLU A 53 5.24 -7.14 -10.17
CA GLU A 53 4.36 -7.81 -9.20
C GLU A 53 4.81 -7.56 -7.76
N THR A 54 6.12 -7.55 -7.51
CA THR A 54 6.67 -7.23 -6.18
C THR A 54 6.38 -5.78 -5.79
N LEU A 55 6.64 -4.82 -6.69
CA LEU A 55 6.35 -3.41 -6.45
C LEU A 55 4.85 -3.18 -6.20
N ARG A 56 3.99 -3.85 -6.97
CA ARG A 56 2.54 -3.80 -6.77
C ARG A 56 2.13 -4.28 -5.38
N LYS A 57 2.66 -5.42 -4.93
CA LYS A 57 2.38 -5.95 -3.58
C LYS A 57 2.86 -5.00 -2.49
N GLU A 58 4.07 -4.45 -2.64
CA GLU A 58 4.60 -3.49 -1.67
C GLU A 58 3.77 -2.19 -1.61
N ALA A 59 3.35 -1.68 -2.76
CA ALA A 59 2.50 -0.49 -2.82
C ALA A 59 1.13 -0.71 -2.18
N LEU A 60 0.57 -1.91 -2.28
CA LEU A 60 -0.75 -2.25 -1.75
C LEU A 60 -0.76 -2.54 -0.24
N LYS A 61 0.39 -2.75 0.40
CA LYS A 61 0.46 -3.00 1.85
C LYS A 61 -0.18 -1.87 2.67
N SER A 62 -0.01 -0.63 2.25
CA SER A 62 -0.51 0.55 2.97
C SER A 62 -1.67 1.25 2.27
N THR A 63 -2.02 0.85 1.05
CA THR A 63 -3.06 1.51 0.26
C THR A 63 -4.38 0.74 0.35
N PRO A 64 -5.49 1.39 0.73
CA PRO A 64 -6.82 0.78 0.69
C PRO A 64 -7.18 0.33 -0.74
N HIS A 65 -7.96 -0.75 -0.88
CA HIS A 65 -8.47 -1.15 -2.18
C HIS A 65 -9.45 -0.10 -2.75
N VAL A 66 -10.27 0.50 -1.89
CA VAL A 66 -11.14 1.64 -2.21
C VAL A 66 -11.23 2.53 -0.98
N THR A 67 -11.22 3.82 -1.23
CA THR A 67 -11.54 4.86 -0.25
C THR A 67 -12.87 5.51 -0.60
N ILE A 68 -13.73 5.65 0.39
CA ILE A 68 -15.00 6.37 0.30
C ILE A 68 -14.87 7.64 1.15
N ALA A 69 -15.16 8.78 0.55
CA ALA A 69 -15.18 10.07 1.20
C ALA A 69 -16.51 10.80 0.88
N GLY A 70 -16.88 11.76 1.69
CA GLY A 70 -18.05 12.59 1.39
C GLY A 70 -18.75 13.11 2.62
N PRO A 71 -19.70 14.03 2.41
CA PRO A 71 -20.46 14.64 3.50
C PRO A 71 -21.29 13.58 4.23
N GLY A 72 -21.41 13.73 5.54
CA GLY A 72 -22.19 12.82 6.37
C GLY A 72 -21.47 11.55 6.85
N LEU A 73 -20.31 11.20 6.28
CA LEU A 73 -19.53 10.04 6.74
C LEU A 73 -19.14 10.14 8.22
N GLN A 74 -18.82 11.33 8.70
CA GLN A 74 -18.51 11.57 10.11
C GLN A 74 -19.61 11.06 11.05
N ALA A 75 -20.88 11.21 10.68
CA ALA A 75 -22.03 10.79 11.50
C ALA A 75 -22.45 9.33 11.22
N ASN A 76 -22.36 8.90 9.95
CA ASN A 76 -23.05 7.70 9.47
C ASN A 76 -22.09 6.58 9.01
N TRP A 77 -20.79 6.68 9.27
CA TRP A 77 -19.82 5.69 8.79
C TRP A 77 -20.13 4.25 9.23
N ARG A 78 -20.77 4.07 10.40
CA ARG A 78 -21.16 2.73 10.89
C ARG A 78 -22.23 2.10 10.03
N GLU A 79 -23.25 2.87 9.64
CA GLU A 79 -24.33 2.39 8.77
C GLU A 79 -23.80 2.06 7.36
N LEU A 80 -22.95 2.94 6.81
CA LEU A 80 -22.31 2.74 5.50
C LEU A 80 -21.35 1.55 5.52
N ARG A 81 -20.63 1.34 6.63
CA ARG A 81 -19.81 0.15 6.83
C ARG A 81 -20.65 -1.12 6.84
N ASP A 82 -21.76 -1.11 7.59
CA ASP A 82 -22.63 -2.29 7.68
C ASP A 82 -23.33 -2.58 6.35
N LEU A 83 -23.70 -1.56 5.59
CA LEU A 83 -24.17 -1.68 4.21
C LEU A 83 -23.12 -2.35 3.32
N ALA A 84 -21.89 -1.85 3.36
CA ALA A 84 -20.79 -2.42 2.59
C ALA A 84 -20.55 -3.89 2.91
N LEU A 85 -20.53 -4.25 4.19
CA LEU A 85 -20.28 -5.64 4.63
C LEU A 85 -21.38 -6.63 4.25
N ARG A 86 -22.60 -6.16 3.95
CA ARG A 86 -23.70 -7.01 3.44
C ARG A 86 -23.64 -7.23 1.94
N SER A 87 -22.79 -6.46 1.25
CA SER A 87 -22.72 -6.47 -0.22
C SER A 87 -21.72 -7.52 -0.71
N GLU A 88 -22.06 -8.16 -1.82
CA GLU A 88 -21.20 -9.16 -2.44
C GLU A 88 -19.89 -8.53 -2.92
N GLY A 89 -18.76 -9.20 -2.66
CA GLY A 89 -17.43 -8.74 -3.06
C GLY A 89 -16.71 -7.88 -2.04
N VAL A 90 -17.37 -7.38 -0.98
CA VAL A 90 -16.71 -6.68 0.13
C VAL A 90 -16.31 -7.66 1.22
N ILE A 91 -15.03 -7.69 1.57
CA ILE A 91 -14.48 -8.57 2.61
C ILE A 91 -14.48 -7.88 3.97
N ALA A 92 -14.06 -6.61 4.00
CA ALA A 92 -13.96 -5.83 5.21
C ALA A 92 -14.10 -4.34 4.92
N ALA A 93 -14.48 -3.57 5.95
CA ALA A 93 -14.60 -2.12 5.89
C ALA A 93 -14.21 -1.52 7.24
N ALA A 94 -13.45 -0.42 7.24
CA ALA A 94 -13.05 0.28 8.45
C ALA A 94 -12.97 1.80 8.22
N PRO A 95 -13.33 2.59 9.26
CA PRO A 95 -13.16 4.04 9.21
C PRO A 95 -11.70 4.39 9.40
N PHE A 96 -11.27 5.50 8.80
CA PHE A 96 -9.98 6.10 9.06
C PHE A 96 -10.00 7.61 8.82
N ILE A 97 -9.04 8.30 9.41
CA ILE A 97 -8.69 9.68 9.12
C ILE A 97 -7.26 9.66 8.59
N GLU A 98 -6.95 10.43 7.57
CA GLU A 98 -5.59 10.61 7.09
C GLU A 98 -5.35 12.07 6.77
N ALA A 99 -4.33 12.65 7.41
CA ALA A 99 -3.93 14.03 7.17
C ALA A 99 -2.44 14.22 7.49
N GLU A 100 -1.90 15.31 7.00
CA GLU A 100 -0.49 15.65 7.19
C GLU A 100 -0.25 16.31 8.54
N ALA A 101 0.86 15.94 9.16
CA ALA A 101 1.35 16.51 10.40
C ALA A 101 2.88 16.65 10.39
N SER A 102 3.40 17.47 11.28
CA SER A 102 4.81 17.46 11.65
C SER A 102 4.99 16.61 12.90
N ILE A 103 5.98 15.72 12.90
CA ILE A 103 6.48 15.02 14.07
C ILE A 103 7.82 15.59 14.48
N THR A 104 8.01 15.80 15.78
CA THR A 104 9.26 16.41 16.30
C THR A 104 9.77 15.58 17.47
N HIS A 105 11.08 15.29 17.47
CA HIS A 105 11.79 14.66 18.57
C HIS A 105 13.19 15.26 18.70
N GLN A 106 13.56 15.76 19.89
CA GLN A 106 14.91 16.30 20.23
C GLN A 106 15.47 17.34 19.21
N GLY A 107 14.58 18.11 18.58
CA GLY A 107 14.97 19.13 17.61
C GLY A 107 14.96 18.64 16.16
N GLU A 108 14.91 17.35 15.92
CA GLU A 108 14.66 16.77 14.60
C GLU A 108 13.17 16.82 14.29
N ALA A 109 12.82 17.16 13.07
CA ALA A 109 11.44 17.24 12.61
C ALA A 109 11.26 16.57 11.24
N ALA A 110 10.10 15.95 11.03
CA ALA A 110 9.72 15.39 9.75
C ALA A 110 8.25 15.69 9.45
N PHE A 111 7.92 15.84 8.17
CA PHE A 111 6.53 15.85 7.71
C PHE A 111 6.08 14.42 7.44
N ILE A 112 4.91 14.09 7.95
CA ILE A 112 4.38 12.73 7.92
C ILE A 112 2.89 12.72 7.59
N ALA A 113 2.43 11.64 7.00
CA ALA A 113 1.02 11.29 6.94
C ALA A 113 0.64 10.56 8.24
N VAL A 114 -0.25 11.14 9.00
CA VAL A 114 -0.81 10.49 10.20
C VAL A 114 -2.13 9.84 9.80
N ARG A 115 -2.24 8.54 10.06
CA ARG A 115 -3.47 7.79 9.85
C ARG A 115 -4.07 7.39 11.19
N GLY A 116 -5.25 7.94 11.49
CA GLY A 116 -6.09 7.54 12.60
C GLY A 116 -6.95 6.34 12.22
N ILE A 117 -6.88 5.26 12.97
CA ILE A 117 -7.50 3.98 12.65
C ILE A 117 -8.36 3.46 13.81
N ASP A 118 -9.40 2.70 13.47
CA ASP A 118 -10.09 1.86 14.44
C ASP A 118 -9.26 0.58 14.63
N THR A 119 -8.60 0.48 15.79
CA THR A 119 -7.62 -0.58 16.08
C THR A 119 -8.23 -1.98 16.07
N ALA A 120 -9.52 -2.12 16.37
CA ALA A 120 -10.21 -3.40 16.35
C ALA A 120 -10.55 -3.86 14.90
N LEU A 121 -10.78 -2.92 14.00
CA LEU A 121 -11.17 -3.19 12.62
C LEU A 121 -9.97 -3.22 11.66
N GLU A 122 -8.84 -2.61 12.05
CA GLU A 122 -7.67 -2.45 11.20
C GLU A 122 -7.13 -3.76 10.64
N SER A 123 -7.00 -4.78 11.47
CA SER A 123 -6.48 -6.09 11.06
C SER A 123 -7.32 -6.79 9.98
N SER A 124 -8.59 -6.40 9.84
CA SER A 124 -9.49 -6.98 8.83
C SER A 124 -9.32 -6.34 7.45
N VAL A 125 -8.97 -5.07 7.38
CA VAL A 125 -8.86 -4.29 6.14
C VAL A 125 -7.42 -4.18 5.63
N SER A 126 -6.43 -4.20 6.53
CA SER A 126 -5.02 -4.31 6.17
C SER A 126 -4.72 -5.74 5.71
N GLU A 127 -3.73 -5.92 4.83
CA GLU A 127 -3.21 -7.27 4.59
C GLU A 127 -2.77 -7.88 5.92
N PRO A 128 -2.93 -9.22 6.11
CA PRO A 128 -2.62 -9.85 7.38
C PRO A 128 -1.17 -9.51 7.75
N GLY A 129 -1.05 -8.55 8.64
CA GLY A 129 0.22 -8.14 9.22
C GLY A 129 0.86 -9.31 9.95
N SER A 130 2.13 -9.19 10.24
CA SER A 130 2.81 -10.12 11.16
C SER A 130 2.05 -10.17 12.49
N ALA A 131 2.18 -11.26 13.23
CA ALA A 131 1.64 -11.37 14.59
C ALA A 131 2.03 -10.15 15.44
N THR A 132 3.26 -9.66 15.26
CA THR A 132 3.77 -8.44 15.88
C THR A 132 2.93 -7.19 15.56
N PHE A 133 2.39 -7.05 14.36
CA PHE A 133 1.54 -5.91 14.02
C PHE A 133 0.19 -5.98 14.75
N VAL A 134 -0.39 -7.15 14.89
CA VAL A 134 -1.63 -7.35 15.66
C VAL A 134 -1.43 -6.98 17.13
N ASP A 135 -0.29 -7.37 17.73
CA ASP A 135 0.06 -7.01 19.12
C ASP A 135 0.25 -5.48 19.27
N LEU A 136 0.86 -4.84 18.27
CA LEU A 136 1.00 -3.38 18.24
C LEU A 136 -0.36 -2.67 18.15
N LEU A 137 -1.30 -3.19 17.35
CA LEU A 137 -2.66 -2.64 17.26
C LEU A 137 -3.41 -2.77 18.57
N ALA A 138 -3.26 -3.90 19.29
CA ALA A 138 -3.86 -4.10 20.61
C ALA A 138 -3.30 -3.07 21.60
N SER A 139 -1.98 -2.92 21.67
CA SER A 139 -1.33 -1.92 22.53
C SER A 139 -1.72 -0.47 22.16
N LEU A 140 -1.91 -0.19 20.87
CA LEU A 140 -2.38 1.10 20.40
C LEU A 140 -3.82 1.37 20.86
N GLY A 141 -4.68 0.34 20.88
CA GLY A 141 -6.06 0.45 21.35
C GLY A 141 -6.18 0.74 22.85
N GLU A 142 -5.19 0.31 23.63
CA GLU A 142 -5.12 0.58 25.08
C GLU A 142 -4.55 1.96 25.41
N SER A 143 -3.86 2.61 24.47
CA SER A 143 -3.20 3.90 24.67
C SER A 143 -4.01 5.06 24.12
N GLU A 144 -4.18 6.10 24.93
CA GLU A 144 -4.85 7.33 24.48
C GLU A 144 -3.97 8.22 23.61
N THR A 145 -2.65 8.11 23.72
CA THR A 145 -1.66 8.96 23.04
C THR A 145 -0.65 8.17 22.23
N GLY A 146 -0.89 6.85 22.08
CA GLY A 146 0.02 5.96 21.38
C GLY A 146 0.16 6.26 19.89
N VAL A 147 1.36 6.04 19.37
CA VAL A 147 1.65 6.13 17.94
C VAL A 147 2.56 4.97 17.52
N ILE A 148 2.25 4.36 16.38
CA ILE A 148 3.11 3.38 15.70
C ILE A 148 3.74 4.10 14.52
N LEU A 149 5.07 4.08 14.43
CA LEU A 149 5.81 4.74 13.35
C LEU A 149 6.28 3.74 12.31
N GLY A 150 6.41 4.19 11.06
CA GLY A 150 7.16 3.45 10.06
C GLY A 150 8.62 3.28 10.48
N ALA A 151 9.18 2.09 10.26
CA ALA A 151 10.53 1.76 10.70
C ALA A 151 11.60 2.72 10.13
N GLY A 152 11.42 3.21 8.89
CA GLY A 152 12.31 4.18 8.28
C GLY A 152 12.22 5.56 8.93
N LEU A 153 11.01 6.01 9.27
CA LEU A 153 10.77 7.27 9.98
C LEU A 153 11.39 7.23 11.39
N ALA A 154 11.23 6.13 12.10
CA ALA A 154 11.82 5.94 13.42
C ALA A 154 13.34 6.03 13.39
N GLY A 155 13.96 5.42 12.37
CA GLY A 155 15.41 5.53 12.16
C GLY A 155 15.86 6.97 11.87
N GLN A 156 15.11 7.72 11.08
CA GLN A 156 15.39 9.12 10.74
C GLN A 156 15.33 10.03 11.98
N LEU A 157 14.32 9.85 12.84
CA LEU A 157 14.12 10.64 14.06
C LEU A 157 14.95 10.13 15.26
N GLY A 158 15.63 8.98 15.14
CA GLY A 158 16.40 8.39 16.21
C GLY A 158 15.55 7.93 17.42
N VAL A 159 14.26 7.65 17.21
CA VAL A 159 13.32 7.27 18.28
C VAL A 159 13.31 5.77 18.54
N ARG A 160 12.97 5.42 19.77
CA ARG A 160 12.79 4.04 20.24
C ARG A 160 11.37 3.86 20.79
N SER A 161 10.97 2.63 21.06
CA SER A 161 9.72 2.35 21.78
C SER A 161 9.72 3.09 23.12
N SER A 162 8.54 3.52 23.56
CA SER A 162 8.30 4.35 24.75
C SER A 162 8.96 5.75 24.72
N THR A 163 9.40 6.19 23.55
CA THR A 163 9.88 7.57 23.36
C THR A 163 8.71 8.54 23.22
N GLN A 164 8.80 9.71 23.86
CA GLN A 164 7.82 10.78 23.68
C GLN A 164 8.19 11.62 22.45
N VAL A 165 7.21 11.86 21.58
CA VAL A 165 7.31 12.72 20.40
C VAL A 165 6.21 13.77 20.44
N SER A 166 6.37 14.85 19.71
CA SER A 166 5.34 15.89 19.55
C SER A 166 4.79 15.85 18.13
N LEU A 167 3.48 15.81 18.02
CA LEU A 167 2.73 15.86 16.76
C LEU A 167 2.01 17.20 16.64
N LEU A 168 2.11 17.84 15.49
CA LEU A 168 1.39 19.08 15.17
C LEU A 168 0.78 18.94 13.79
N SER A 169 -0.55 19.09 13.68
CA SER A 169 -1.21 19.04 12.38
C SER A 169 -0.71 20.15 11.45
N LEU A 170 -0.68 19.87 10.15
CA LEU A 170 -0.26 20.86 9.15
C LEU A 170 -1.16 22.11 9.19
N GLY A 171 -2.47 21.93 9.43
CA GLY A 171 -3.40 23.04 9.58
C GLY A 171 -3.06 23.98 10.73
N LYS A 172 -2.67 23.46 11.90
CA LYS A 172 -2.22 24.25 13.06
C LYS A 172 -0.86 24.89 12.79
N LEU A 173 0.05 24.16 12.16
CA LEU A 173 1.37 24.68 11.77
C LEU A 173 1.24 25.89 10.83
N LEU A 174 0.41 25.83 9.81
CA LEU A 174 0.18 26.91 8.86
C LEU A 174 -0.47 28.14 9.53
N ARG A 175 -1.27 27.93 10.56
CA ARG A 175 -1.87 29.00 11.39
C ARG A 175 -0.93 29.50 12.49
N ARG A 176 0.31 29.02 12.54
CA ARG A 176 1.34 29.36 13.54
C ARG A 176 0.93 29.06 14.99
N ARG A 177 0.09 28.04 15.20
CA ARG A 177 -0.33 27.60 16.54
C ARG A 177 0.60 26.49 17.04
N LEU A 178 1.85 26.83 17.29
CA LEU A 178 2.90 25.89 17.66
C LEU A 178 2.75 25.32 19.08
N ASP A 179 2.00 26.01 19.93
CA ASP A 179 1.63 25.63 21.28
C ASP A 179 0.55 24.55 21.35
N GLU A 180 -0.13 24.28 20.24
CA GLU A 180 -1.18 23.24 20.15
C GLU A 180 -0.64 21.87 19.73
N GLY A 181 0.65 21.62 19.87
CA GLY A 181 1.26 20.32 19.64
C GLY A 181 0.74 19.27 20.62
N GLN A 182 0.45 18.06 20.12
CA GLN A 182 0.01 16.92 20.91
C GLN A 182 1.20 16.01 21.20
N GLY A 183 1.46 15.72 22.48
CA GLY A 183 2.41 14.70 22.88
C GLY A 183 1.89 13.29 22.52
N ALA A 184 2.76 12.45 22.00
CA ALA A 184 2.45 11.05 21.70
C ALA A 184 3.59 10.12 22.13
N GLU A 185 3.23 8.94 22.61
CA GLU A 185 4.19 7.89 22.99
C GLU A 185 4.36 6.91 21.83
N VAL A 186 5.60 6.65 21.44
CA VAL A 186 5.92 5.66 20.41
C VAL A 186 5.74 4.26 20.98
N ILE A 187 4.67 3.56 20.60
CA ILE A 187 4.39 2.19 21.02
C ILE A 187 5.33 1.20 20.34
N GLY A 188 5.60 1.41 19.05
CA GLY A 188 6.46 0.54 18.28
C GLY A 188 6.57 0.96 16.82
N PHE A 189 7.11 0.04 16.04
CA PHE A 189 7.41 0.26 14.62
C PHE A 189 6.76 -0.80 13.76
N ALA A 190 6.25 -0.38 12.61
CA ALA A 190 5.65 -1.29 11.63
C ALA A 190 6.25 -1.07 10.23
N ASP A 191 6.14 -2.08 9.39
CA ASP A 191 6.46 -1.99 7.97
C ASP A 191 5.20 -1.63 7.19
N PHE A 192 5.15 -0.40 6.69
CA PHE A 192 4.05 0.11 5.88
C PHE A 192 4.33 0.01 4.37
N GLY A 193 5.35 -0.75 3.99
CA GLY A 193 5.79 -0.88 2.60
C GLY A 193 6.74 0.24 2.17
N LEU A 194 7.29 0.07 0.98
CA LEU A 194 8.43 0.83 0.48
C LEU A 194 8.23 2.35 0.52
N TYR A 195 7.04 2.83 0.19
CA TYR A 195 6.76 4.26 0.05
C TYR A 195 6.33 4.93 1.37
N SER A 196 5.70 4.16 2.26
CA SER A 196 5.07 4.71 3.48
C SER A 196 5.94 4.58 4.73
N ASN A 197 6.99 3.76 4.69
CA ASN A 197 7.83 3.47 5.85
C ASN A 197 8.59 4.68 6.43
N HIS A 198 8.84 5.70 5.60
CA HIS A 198 9.62 6.88 5.99
C HIS A 198 8.76 8.10 6.34
N ASN A 199 7.45 8.04 6.12
CA ASN A 199 6.57 9.19 6.28
C ASN A 199 5.19 8.86 6.88
N THR A 200 4.97 7.66 7.40
CA THR A 200 3.66 7.26 7.94
C THR A 200 3.72 6.97 9.42
N ALA A 201 2.70 7.44 10.13
CA ALA A 201 2.43 7.13 11.51
C ALA A 201 0.96 6.68 11.67
N LEU A 202 0.72 5.65 12.50
CA LEU A 202 -0.62 5.22 12.89
C LEU A 202 -0.92 5.65 14.32
N MET A 203 -2.14 6.07 14.57
CA MET A 203 -2.67 6.34 15.91
C MET A 203 -4.13 5.88 15.99
N SER A 204 -4.71 5.84 17.18
CA SER A 204 -6.14 5.53 17.31
C SER A 204 -6.99 6.61 16.64
N LEU A 205 -8.16 6.21 16.12
CA LEU A 205 -9.09 7.14 15.45
C LEU A 205 -9.42 8.34 16.35
N THR A 206 -9.69 8.07 17.63
CA THR A 206 -10.01 9.13 18.62
C THR A 206 -8.84 10.08 18.85
N ALA A 207 -7.59 9.57 18.85
CA ALA A 207 -6.41 10.42 19.00
C ALA A 207 -6.20 11.29 17.75
N ALA A 208 -6.45 10.75 16.55
CA ALA A 208 -6.40 11.51 15.30
C ALA A 208 -7.50 12.58 15.22
N GLU A 209 -8.73 12.28 15.64
CA GLU A 209 -9.81 13.28 15.75
C GLU A 209 -9.39 14.46 16.64
N ARG A 210 -8.71 14.20 17.75
CA ARG A 210 -8.17 15.26 18.63
C ARG A 210 -7.02 16.04 17.98
N LEU A 211 -6.08 15.34 17.33
CA LEU A 211 -4.95 15.98 16.66
C LEU A 211 -5.40 16.93 15.56
N PHE A 212 -6.36 16.49 14.74
CA PHE A 212 -6.88 17.23 13.60
C PHE A 212 -8.16 18.03 13.89
N ALA A 213 -8.54 18.16 15.15
CA ALA A 213 -9.70 18.94 15.52
C ALA A 213 -9.66 20.36 14.94
N ASN A 214 -10.71 20.74 14.22
CA ASN A 214 -10.86 22.01 13.51
C ASN A 214 -9.92 22.22 12.30
N ASP A 215 -9.27 21.16 11.80
CA ASP A 215 -8.55 21.25 10.53
C ASP A 215 -9.55 21.07 9.37
N PRO A 216 -9.65 22.03 8.45
CA PRO A 216 -10.59 21.96 7.35
C PRO A 216 -10.24 20.83 6.38
N GLY A 217 -11.24 20.09 5.95
CA GLY A 217 -11.07 19.01 4.97
C GLY A 217 -10.49 17.72 5.55
N VAL A 218 -10.36 17.63 6.87
CA VAL A 218 -9.97 16.39 7.56
C VAL A 218 -11.22 15.74 8.15
N ASP A 219 -11.76 14.79 7.43
CA ASP A 219 -12.98 14.07 7.78
C ASP A 219 -12.73 12.56 7.86
N ILE A 220 -13.63 11.85 8.55
CA ILE A 220 -13.64 10.38 8.52
C ILE A 220 -13.91 9.93 7.10
N ARG A 221 -13.09 8.99 6.64
CA ARG A 221 -13.26 8.24 5.40
C ARG A 221 -13.49 6.78 5.72
N LEU A 222 -14.10 6.05 4.81
CA LEU A 222 -14.26 4.61 4.92
C LEU A 222 -13.38 3.94 3.89
N ARG A 223 -12.58 2.96 4.30
CA ARG A 223 -11.83 2.12 3.37
C ARG A 223 -12.44 0.74 3.30
N LEU A 224 -12.41 0.18 2.10
CA LEU A 224 -12.92 -1.16 1.84
C LEU A 224 -11.79 -2.08 1.41
N ARG A 225 -11.89 -3.32 1.87
CA ARG A 225 -11.16 -4.46 1.32
C ARG A 225 -12.14 -5.30 0.50
N VAL A 226 -11.82 -5.52 -0.77
CA VAL A 226 -12.66 -6.26 -1.69
C VAL A 226 -11.98 -7.55 -2.14
N SER A 227 -12.76 -8.51 -2.61
CA SER A 227 -12.29 -9.82 -3.07
C SER A 227 -11.48 -9.76 -4.36
N ASP A 228 -11.83 -8.82 -5.26
CA ASP A 228 -11.10 -8.58 -6.51
C ASP A 228 -10.70 -7.11 -6.61
N ILE A 229 -9.42 -6.85 -6.42
CA ILE A 229 -8.86 -5.52 -6.42
C ILE A 229 -8.96 -4.81 -7.79
N ASN A 230 -9.03 -5.57 -8.89
CA ASN A 230 -9.15 -4.98 -10.23
C ASN A 230 -10.59 -4.49 -10.49
N ARG A 231 -11.57 -4.99 -9.74
CA ARG A 231 -12.97 -4.58 -9.79
C ARG A 231 -13.37 -3.72 -8.59
N ALA A 232 -12.39 -3.23 -7.86
CA ALA A 232 -12.62 -2.52 -6.60
C ALA A 232 -13.54 -1.30 -6.77
N GLY A 233 -13.33 -0.50 -7.82
CA GLY A 233 -14.19 0.64 -8.15
C GLY A 233 -15.62 0.23 -8.52
N ASP A 234 -15.79 -0.80 -9.34
CA ASP A 234 -17.12 -1.28 -9.75
C ASP A 234 -17.93 -1.83 -8.56
N ILE A 235 -17.27 -2.60 -7.68
CA ILE A 235 -17.89 -3.14 -6.47
C ILE A 235 -18.35 -1.99 -5.57
N ALA A 236 -17.49 -1.01 -5.31
CA ALA A 236 -17.84 0.13 -4.46
C ALA A 236 -18.95 0.99 -5.07
N ALA A 237 -18.92 1.25 -6.37
CA ALA A 237 -19.96 2.00 -7.08
C ALA A 237 -21.32 1.30 -7.02
N GLN A 238 -21.33 -0.03 -7.10
CA GLN A 238 -22.55 -0.82 -6.94
C GLN A 238 -23.10 -0.74 -5.50
N VAL A 239 -22.22 -0.85 -4.49
CA VAL A 239 -22.61 -0.80 -3.07
C VAL A 239 -23.21 0.54 -2.70
N PHE A 240 -22.64 1.63 -3.20
CA PHE A 240 -23.04 3.00 -2.84
C PHE A 240 -23.80 3.71 -3.96
N SER A 241 -24.47 2.97 -4.85
CA SER A 241 -25.24 3.52 -5.97
C SER A 241 -26.31 4.54 -5.55
N ASP A 242 -26.87 4.37 -4.35
CA ASP A 242 -27.92 5.26 -3.81
C ASP A 242 -27.33 6.50 -3.09
N TYR A 243 -26.02 6.62 -2.99
CA TYR A 243 -25.30 7.68 -2.28
C TYR A 243 -24.43 8.49 -3.24
N SER A 244 -25.07 9.26 -4.13
CA SER A 244 -24.39 10.02 -5.19
C SER A 244 -23.46 11.14 -4.69
N GLU A 245 -23.58 11.53 -3.42
CA GLU A 245 -22.72 12.52 -2.77
C GLU A 245 -21.38 11.93 -2.27
N LEU A 246 -21.24 10.60 -2.26
CA LEU A 246 -20.00 9.95 -1.86
C LEU A 246 -19.01 9.88 -3.02
N GLU A 247 -17.79 10.28 -2.74
CA GLU A 247 -16.66 10.13 -3.62
C GLU A 247 -16.02 8.75 -3.42
N ILE A 248 -15.93 7.98 -4.49
CA ILE A 248 -15.36 6.65 -4.50
C ILE A 248 -14.02 6.71 -5.22
N THR A 249 -12.93 6.50 -4.49
CA THR A 249 -11.58 6.55 -5.05
C THR A 249 -10.94 5.15 -4.97
N PRO A 250 -10.88 4.40 -6.07
CA PRO A 250 -10.19 3.12 -6.12
C PRO A 250 -8.66 3.30 -6.09
N TRP A 251 -7.94 2.27 -5.65
CA TRP A 251 -6.49 2.28 -5.44
C TRP A 251 -5.68 2.76 -6.66
N ASN A 252 -6.12 2.44 -7.88
CA ASN A 252 -5.43 2.82 -9.12
C ASN A 252 -5.54 4.31 -9.45
N GLU A 253 -6.55 5.01 -8.95
CA GLU A 253 -6.70 6.46 -9.10
C GLU A 253 -5.84 7.22 -8.08
N VAL A 254 -5.69 6.69 -6.87
CA VAL A 254 -4.79 7.27 -5.87
C VAL A 254 -3.34 7.29 -6.37
N GLN A 255 -2.91 6.23 -7.06
CA GLN A 255 -1.55 6.16 -7.61
C GLN A 255 -1.33 7.04 -8.86
N ALA A 256 -2.38 7.38 -9.59
CA ALA A 256 -2.25 8.25 -10.77
C ALA A 256 -2.07 9.74 -10.42
N SER A 257 -2.31 10.12 -9.15
CA SER A 257 -2.19 11.49 -8.64
C SER A 257 -0.86 11.77 -7.91
N LEU A 258 -0.02 10.76 -7.74
CA LEU A 258 1.34 10.83 -7.20
C LEU A 258 2.39 10.92 -8.32
#